data_6c9f9a1c9b1babc169621c4fb60f93da
#
_entry.id   6c9f9a1c9b1babc169621c4fb60f93da
#
_cell.length_a   1.000
_cell.length_b   1.000
_cell.length_c   1.000
_cell.angle_alpha   90.00
_cell.angle_beta   90.00
_cell.angle_gamma   90.00
#
_symmetry.space_group_name_H-M   'P 1'
#
loop_
_entity.id
_entity.type
_entity.pdbx_description
1 polymer ?
#
loop_
_entity_poly.entity_id
_entity_poly.type
_entity_poly.pdbx_seq_one_letter_code
_entity_poly.pdbx_strand_id
1 'polypeptide(L)'
;MTETSPPASEPKVRDAEMLWGFWYPALRSEQLRGRKLVRATLLDVPLVLGRDLAGAPFALRDVCPHRAFPLSFGQFDGTAVECAYHGWQFEAHTGQCRVIPSLTEDSKLKCERIYAGSFSCAERDGYIWAFMTNSEGRALPSAALNDLPPVPSLPTFSPRYKIAHLWADLHCTVDHGIIGLMDPAHGPFVHQAWWWRSRRSIREKSKQFEPIPNGFRMSPHTPSANSAPYKILKLITGEPATTTIDFVLPNQRFEVIRAGRYWLTSRTTVTPIRQNLCRLDFCAAWNILPWFPVVSFIIHVLGPRFIRQDTEVIEKQALGLKYGDRMMLVDDADRQARWYFELKAAYLESQRTGAPMRHPMSGPITLRWRS
;
A
#
# COMPACT_ATOMS: atom_id res chain seq x y z
N MET A 1 -41.31 -16.12 13.28
CA MET A 1 -40.98 -15.15 12.23
C MET A 1 -39.73 -14.38 12.69
N THR A 2 -38.56 -14.79 12.22
CA THR A 2 -37.31 -14.13 12.55
C THR A 2 -37.18 -12.93 11.64
N GLU A 3 -37.28 -11.72 12.22
CA GLU A 3 -36.97 -10.47 11.51
C GLU A 3 -35.54 -10.54 11.01
N THR A 4 -35.39 -10.72 9.71
CA THR A 4 -34.11 -10.50 9.04
C THR A 4 -33.90 -9.00 8.99
N SER A 5 -32.89 -8.50 9.72
CA SER A 5 -32.42 -7.10 9.59
C SER A 5 -32.22 -6.78 8.11
N PRO A 6 -32.64 -5.58 7.66
CA PRO A 6 -32.41 -5.18 6.26
C PRO A 6 -30.92 -5.29 5.91
N PRO A 7 -30.58 -5.74 4.70
CA PRO A 7 -29.20 -5.82 4.29
C PRO A 7 -28.56 -4.43 4.41
N ALA A 8 -27.37 -4.39 5.02
CA ALA A 8 -26.58 -3.16 5.10
C ALA A 8 -26.48 -2.55 3.69
N SER A 9 -26.70 -1.24 3.59
CA SER A 9 -26.64 -0.55 2.31
C SER A 9 -25.33 -0.86 1.59
N GLU A 10 -25.41 -1.27 0.33
CA GLU A 10 -24.24 -1.59 -0.48
C GLU A 10 -23.24 -0.42 -0.48
N PRO A 11 -21.93 -0.70 -0.36
CA PRO A 11 -20.91 0.34 -0.25
C PRO A 11 -20.84 1.18 -1.53
N LYS A 12 -20.82 2.50 -1.37
CA LYS A 12 -20.58 3.44 -2.46
C LYS A 12 -19.08 3.58 -2.68
N VAL A 13 -18.63 3.45 -3.92
CA VAL A 13 -17.20 3.42 -4.27
C VAL A 13 -16.67 4.76 -4.80
N ARG A 14 -17.57 5.70 -5.14
CA ARG A 14 -17.19 6.97 -5.79
C ARG A 14 -16.39 7.92 -4.91
N ASP A 15 -16.68 7.98 -3.62
CA ASP A 15 -16.07 8.92 -2.67
C ASP A 15 -15.40 8.14 -1.56
N ALA A 16 -14.39 7.34 -1.93
CA ALA A 16 -13.67 6.50 -1.00
C ALA A 16 -12.92 7.35 0.03
N GLU A 17 -13.31 7.24 1.29
CA GLU A 17 -12.58 7.86 2.39
C GLU A 17 -11.20 7.22 2.54
N MET A 18 -10.16 8.06 2.57
CA MET A 18 -8.78 7.62 2.73
C MET A 18 -8.48 7.38 4.22
N LEU A 19 -7.74 6.32 4.54
CA LEU A 19 -7.39 5.99 5.91
C LEU A 19 -6.11 6.71 6.33
N TRP A 20 -6.15 7.38 7.47
CA TRP A 20 -5.01 8.05 8.11
C TRP A 20 -4.49 7.21 9.27
N GLY A 21 -3.30 7.54 9.78
CA GLY A 21 -2.69 6.79 10.88
C GLY A 21 -1.97 5.52 10.41
N PHE A 22 -1.50 5.50 9.16
CA PHE A 22 -0.80 4.36 8.58
C PHE A 22 0.44 4.74 7.79
N TRP A 23 1.35 3.77 7.63
CA TRP A 23 2.48 3.86 6.73
C TRP A 23 2.05 3.61 5.28
N TYR A 24 2.47 4.51 4.38
CA TYR A 24 2.27 4.37 2.93
C TYR A 24 3.62 4.44 2.20
N PRO A 25 3.86 3.63 1.17
CA PRO A 25 5.07 3.75 0.35
C PRO A 25 4.99 5.03 -0.48
N ALA A 26 5.90 5.98 -0.23
CA ALA A 26 5.94 7.26 -0.94
C ALA A 26 6.73 7.17 -2.24
N LEU A 27 7.94 6.61 -2.17
CA LEU A 27 8.87 6.49 -3.29
C LEU A 27 9.61 5.15 -3.21
N ARG A 28 10.19 4.70 -4.33
CA ARG A 28 11.24 3.69 -4.28
C ARG A 28 12.54 4.31 -3.80
N SER A 29 13.30 3.58 -2.99
CA SER A 29 14.57 4.05 -2.42
C SER A 29 15.55 4.58 -3.47
N GLU A 30 15.57 3.96 -4.65
CA GLU A 30 16.44 4.34 -5.77
C GLU A 30 16.10 5.70 -6.39
N GLN A 31 14.87 6.22 -6.20
CA GLN A 31 14.45 7.53 -6.68
C GLN A 31 14.98 8.67 -5.80
N LEU A 32 15.36 8.36 -4.56
CA LEU A 32 15.82 9.32 -3.57
C LEU A 32 17.34 9.19 -3.34
N ARG A 33 18.13 9.79 -4.25
CA ARG A 33 19.60 9.71 -4.22
C ARG A 33 20.23 11.08 -4.05
N GLY A 34 21.30 11.14 -3.25
CA GLY A 34 22.05 12.37 -2.99
C GLY A 34 21.19 13.41 -2.27
N ARG A 35 21.49 14.70 -2.50
CA ARG A 35 20.75 15.84 -1.91
C ARG A 35 19.54 16.29 -2.75
N LYS A 36 19.02 15.41 -3.58
CA LYS A 36 17.92 15.74 -4.48
C LYS A 36 16.60 15.76 -3.70
N LEU A 37 15.82 16.81 -3.88
CA LEU A 37 14.43 16.88 -3.44
C LEU A 37 13.54 16.20 -4.49
N VAL A 38 12.66 15.28 -4.03
CA VAL A 38 11.76 14.54 -4.90
C VAL A 38 10.32 14.74 -4.43
N ARG A 39 9.44 15.05 -5.37
CA ARG A 39 8.00 15.19 -5.09
C ARG A 39 7.31 13.84 -5.07
N ALA A 40 6.37 13.71 -4.14
CA ALA A 40 5.37 12.64 -4.12
C ALA A 40 4.01 13.21 -3.70
N THR A 41 2.96 12.45 -3.90
CA THR A 41 1.63 12.76 -3.34
C THR A 41 1.11 11.50 -2.69
N LEU A 42 0.59 11.62 -1.48
CA LEU A 42 -0.08 10.55 -0.74
C LEU A 42 -1.36 11.11 -0.12
N LEU A 43 -2.48 10.42 -0.28
CA LEU A 43 -3.76 10.83 0.31
C LEU A 43 -4.12 12.29 -0.02
N ASP A 44 -3.87 12.72 -1.26
CA ASP A 44 -4.03 14.10 -1.73
C ASP A 44 -3.11 15.15 -1.08
N VAL A 45 -2.15 14.71 -0.25
CA VAL A 45 -1.16 15.59 0.37
C VAL A 45 0.11 15.61 -0.47
N PRO A 46 0.54 16.78 -0.96
CA PRO A 46 1.81 16.92 -1.64
C PRO A 46 2.96 16.83 -0.64
N LEU A 47 3.95 16.01 -0.96
CA LEU A 47 5.15 15.77 -0.17
C LEU A 47 6.40 16.15 -0.94
N VAL A 48 7.38 16.72 -0.26
CA VAL A 48 8.77 16.78 -0.68
C VAL A 48 9.59 15.85 0.20
N LEU A 49 10.34 14.96 -0.44
CA LEU A 49 11.21 14.01 0.23
C LEU A 49 12.68 14.27 -0.12
N GLY A 50 13.55 13.98 0.82
CA GLY A 50 15.00 14.08 0.66
C GLY A 50 15.74 13.11 1.59
N ARG A 51 17.06 13.11 1.52
CA ARG A 51 17.93 12.43 2.49
C ARG A 51 18.85 13.44 3.14
N ASP A 52 18.94 13.39 4.45
CA ASP A 52 19.89 14.20 5.23
C ASP A 52 21.35 13.78 5.00
N LEU A 53 22.28 14.43 5.69
CA LEU A 53 23.72 14.13 5.60
C LEU A 53 24.09 12.73 6.10
N ALA A 54 23.27 12.14 6.98
CA ALA A 54 23.44 10.78 7.47
C ALA A 54 22.80 9.73 6.54
N GLY A 55 22.10 10.18 5.48
CA GLY A 55 21.38 9.32 4.54
C GLY A 55 19.97 8.94 5.00
N ALA A 56 19.50 9.45 6.15
CA ALA A 56 18.16 9.18 6.65
C ALA A 56 17.11 9.92 5.79
N PRO A 57 16.01 9.26 5.39
CA PRO A 57 14.97 9.91 4.62
C PRO A 57 14.13 10.84 5.49
N PHE A 58 13.67 11.94 4.91
CA PHE A 58 12.70 12.84 5.51
C PHE A 58 11.58 13.17 4.53
N ALA A 59 10.44 13.63 5.06
CA ALA A 59 9.30 14.11 4.29
C ALA A 59 8.70 15.35 4.93
N LEU A 60 8.57 16.41 4.13
CA LEU A 60 7.82 17.60 4.51
C LEU A 60 6.60 17.75 3.60
N ARG A 61 5.59 18.48 4.07
CA ARG A 61 4.53 18.96 3.18
C ARG A 61 5.12 19.88 2.14
N ASP A 62 4.87 19.59 0.87
CA ASP A 62 5.41 20.35 -0.27
C ASP A 62 4.66 21.68 -0.49
N VAL A 63 4.49 22.42 0.61
CA VAL A 63 3.76 23.71 0.63
C VAL A 63 4.43 24.62 1.64
N CYS A 64 5.09 25.67 1.17
CA CYS A 64 5.66 26.70 2.04
C CYS A 64 4.53 27.47 2.75
N PRO A 65 4.52 27.57 4.09
CA PRO A 65 3.46 28.25 4.85
C PRO A 65 3.36 29.75 4.55
N HIS A 66 4.38 30.35 3.94
CA HIS A 66 4.35 31.77 3.59
C HIS A 66 3.33 32.09 2.49
N ARG A 67 3.49 31.48 1.29
CA ARG A 67 2.62 31.74 0.12
C ARG A 67 2.39 30.47 -0.73
N ALA A 68 2.33 29.32 -0.09
CA ALA A 68 2.03 28.03 -0.71
C ALA A 68 2.98 27.60 -1.86
N PHE A 69 4.17 28.22 -2.00
CA PHE A 69 5.14 27.82 -3.01
C PHE A 69 5.65 26.40 -2.69
N PRO A 70 5.74 25.48 -3.68
CA PRO A 70 6.22 24.13 -3.42
C PRO A 70 7.69 24.11 -3.00
N LEU A 71 7.98 23.52 -1.86
CA LEU A 71 9.34 23.41 -1.31
C LEU A 71 10.27 22.56 -2.17
N SER A 72 9.71 21.64 -2.94
CA SER A 72 10.44 20.76 -3.85
C SER A 72 11.16 21.48 -4.99
N PHE A 73 10.78 22.72 -5.31
CA PHE A 73 11.51 23.58 -6.26
C PHE A 73 12.60 24.41 -5.59
N GLY A 74 12.79 24.25 -4.29
CA GLY A 74 13.79 24.91 -3.51
C GLY A 74 15.13 24.20 -3.53
N GLN A 75 15.97 24.56 -2.55
CA GLN A 75 17.30 23.98 -2.38
C GLN A 75 17.35 23.19 -1.06
N PHE A 76 18.29 22.25 -0.98
CA PHE A 76 18.53 21.47 0.22
C PHE A 76 20.03 21.44 0.52
N ASP A 77 20.41 21.94 1.68
CA ASP A 77 21.82 22.00 2.11
C ASP A 77 22.33 20.72 2.78
N GLY A 78 21.43 19.78 3.07
CA GLY A 78 21.68 18.54 3.82
C GLY A 78 21.05 18.53 5.21
N THR A 79 20.52 19.66 5.68
CA THR A 79 19.89 19.85 6.99
C THR A 79 18.55 20.59 6.91
N ALA A 80 18.44 21.55 5.99
CA ALA A 80 17.24 22.37 5.81
C ALA A 80 16.85 22.51 4.34
N VAL A 81 15.55 22.57 4.08
CA VAL A 81 14.96 22.87 2.79
C VAL A 81 14.68 24.37 2.71
N GLU A 82 15.29 25.04 1.74
CA GLU A 82 15.09 26.45 1.46
C GLU A 82 14.04 26.66 0.38
N CYS A 83 13.03 27.48 0.68
CA CYS A 83 11.99 27.85 -0.28
C CYS A 83 12.57 28.81 -1.35
N ALA A 84 12.49 28.45 -2.63
CA ALA A 84 13.04 29.25 -3.72
C ALA A 84 12.36 30.63 -3.91
N TYR A 85 11.19 30.84 -3.29
CA TYR A 85 10.45 32.10 -3.47
C TYR A 85 10.97 33.23 -2.58
N HIS A 86 11.23 32.98 -1.28
CA HIS A 86 11.66 34.01 -0.33
C HIS A 86 12.77 33.55 0.64
N GLY A 87 13.42 32.42 0.37
CA GLY A 87 14.54 31.94 1.17
C GLY A 87 14.16 31.40 2.57
N TRP A 88 12.87 31.16 2.86
CA TRP A 88 12.51 30.57 4.15
C TRP A 88 13.10 29.17 4.26
N GLN A 89 13.78 28.88 5.37
CA GLN A 89 14.45 27.61 5.58
C GLN A 89 13.71 26.76 6.63
N PHE A 90 13.47 25.50 6.30
CA PHE A 90 12.75 24.54 7.15
C PHE A 90 13.64 23.33 7.44
N GLU A 91 13.75 22.99 8.71
CA GLU A 91 14.47 21.81 9.17
C GLU A 91 13.87 20.53 8.57
N ALA A 92 14.73 19.61 8.10
CA ALA A 92 14.35 18.48 7.27
C ALA A 92 13.41 17.49 7.96
N HIS A 93 13.62 17.19 9.25
CA HIS A 93 12.83 16.17 9.96
C HIS A 93 11.63 16.72 10.70
N THR A 94 11.73 17.94 11.23
CA THR A 94 10.65 18.56 12.01
C THR A 94 9.79 19.52 11.20
N GLY A 95 10.29 20.02 10.08
CA GLY A 95 9.66 21.08 9.29
C GLY A 95 9.66 22.44 10.01
N GLN A 96 10.37 22.60 11.13
CA GLN A 96 10.46 23.85 11.85
C GLN A 96 11.19 24.92 11.03
N CYS A 97 10.63 26.13 10.98
CA CYS A 97 11.30 27.26 10.31
C CYS A 97 12.51 27.70 11.12
N ARG A 98 13.67 27.78 10.45
CA ARG A 98 14.94 28.21 11.03
C ARG A 98 15.29 29.65 10.69
N VAL A 99 14.99 30.06 9.46
CA VAL A 99 15.40 31.34 8.92
C VAL A 99 14.29 31.95 8.07
N ILE A 100 14.04 33.22 8.27
CA ILE A 100 13.23 34.07 7.41
C ILE A 100 14.09 35.27 7.03
N PRO A 101 14.71 35.29 5.81
CA PRO A 101 15.72 36.31 5.46
C PRO A 101 15.21 37.77 5.46
N SER A 102 13.89 37.94 5.30
CA SER A 102 13.27 39.28 5.28
C SER A 102 13.00 39.88 6.68
N LEU A 103 13.26 39.15 7.77
CA LEU A 103 13.08 39.71 9.11
C LEU A 103 14.23 40.67 9.45
N THR A 104 13.85 41.78 10.06
CA THR A 104 14.81 42.76 10.64
C THR A 104 15.22 42.30 12.05
N GLU A 105 16.34 42.81 12.56
CA GLU A 105 16.90 42.42 13.87
C GLU A 105 15.95 42.71 15.04
N ASP A 106 15.08 43.72 14.92
CA ASP A 106 14.09 44.10 15.88
C ASP A 106 12.74 43.35 15.76
N SER A 107 12.65 42.46 14.79
CA SER A 107 11.41 41.65 14.57
C SER A 107 11.09 40.80 15.79
N LYS A 108 9.82 40.86 16.25
CA LYS A 108 9.29 40.05 17.34
C LYS A 108 8.74 38.69 16.86
N LEU A 109 8.74 38.43 15.54
CA LEU A 109 8.26 37.16 14.99
C LEU A 109 9.19 36.03 15.40
N LYS A 110 8.62 35.00 16.01
CA LYS A 110 9.33 33.76 16.39
C LYS A 110 9.21 32.73 15.28
N CYS A 111 10.18 32.69 14.37
CA CYS A 111 10.16 31.79 13.23
C CYS A 111 10.12 30.31 13.64
N GLU A 112 10.69 29.95 14.79
CA GLU A 112 10.68 28.60 15.36
C GLU A 112 9.28 28.08 15.76
N ARG A 113 8.26 28.93 15.72
CA ARG A 113 6.84 28.54 15.89
C ARG A 113 6.13 28.23 14.57
N ILE A 114 6.81 28.41 13.47
CA ILE A 114 6.29 28.17 12.12
C ILE A 114 6.80 26.82 11.63
N TYR A 115 5.93 26.01 11.07
CA TYR A 115 6.24 24.68 10.55
C TYR A 115 5.71 24.53 9.13
N ALA A 116 6.50 23.89 8.25
CA ALA A 116 6.05 23.46 6.93
C ALA A 116 5.16 22.21 7.00
N GLY A 117 5.11 21.54 8.14
CA GLY A 117 4.52 20.22 8.33
C GLY A 117 5.49 19.12 7.91
N SER A 118 5.65 18.13 8.76
CA SER A 118 6.53 17.00 8.50
C SER A 118 5.80 15.67 8.74
N PHE A 119 6.31 14.62 8.11
CA PHE A 119 5.79 13.26 8.22
C PHE A 119 6.94 12.34 8.60
N SER A 120 6.71 11.46 9.59
CA SER A 120 7.70 10.46 9.96
C SER A 120 8.01 9.58 8.75
N CYS A 121 9.30 9.35 8.52
CA CYS A 121 9.80 8.72 7.32
C CYS A 121 10.75 7.59 7.65
N ALA A 122 10.65 6.47 6.96
CA ALA A 122 11.54 5.33 7.15
C ALA A 122 11.80 4.61 5.83
N GLU A 123 12.92 3.89 5.75
CA GLU A 123 13.25 3.06 4.59
C GLU A 123 13.12 1.58 4.95
N ARG A 124 12.34 0.84 4.13
CA ARG A 124 12.15 -0.60 4.30
C ARG A 124 11.84 -1.27 2.96
N ASP A 125 12.48 -2.43 2.70
CA ASP A 125 12.25 -3.26 1.51
C ASP A 125 12.36 -2.50 0.18
N GLY A 126 13.29 -1.54 0.08
CA GLY A 126 13.51 -0.75 -1.13
C GLY A 126 12.47 0.37 -1.37
N TYR A 127 11.66 0.70 -0.36
CA TYR A 127 10.74 1.84 -0.38
C TYR A 127 11.06 2.84 0.73
N ILE A 128 10.80 4.10 0.44
CA ILE A 128 10.68 5.16 1.43
C ILE A 128 9.21 5.22 1.83
N TRP A 129 8.93 5.01 3.10
CA TRP A 129 7.62 5.04 3.71
C TRP A 129 7.40 6.35 4.43
N ALA A 130 6.20 6.90 4.31
CA ALA A 130 5.76 8.04 5.11
C ALA A 130 4.56 7.63 5.97
N PHE A 131 4.57 8.00 7.23
CA PHE A 131 3.44 7.80 8.14
C PHE A 131 2.47 8.97 7.98
N MET A 132 1.32 8.70 7.39
CA MET A 132 0.35 9.73 7.05
C MET A 132 -0.64 9.95 8.19
N THR A 133 -0.48 11.07 8.89
CA THR A 133 -1.41 11.54 9.94
C THR A 133 -2.36 12.59 9.37
N ASN A 134 -3.62 12.59 9.80
CA ASN A 134 -4.55 13.65 9.49
C ASN A 134 -4.26 14.85 10.40
N SER A 135 -3.50 15.80 9.91
CA SER A 135 -3.17 17.04 10.60
C SER A 135 -4.17 18.17 10.34
N GLU A 136 -5.30 17.90 9.67
CA GLU A 136 -6.31 18.92 9.28
C GLU A 136 -5.68 20.16 8.60
N GLY A 137 -4.63 19.97 7.85
CA GLY A 137 -3.89 21.06 7.22
C GLY A 137 -2.96 21.84 8.15
N ARG A 138 -2.86 21.49 9.41
CA ARG A 138 -1.93 22.14 10.34
C ARG A 138 -0.49 21.68 10.08
N ALA A 139 0.42 22.64 10.07
CA ALA A 139 1.85 22.39 9.95
C ALA A 139 2.41 22.00 11.33
N LEU A 140 2.30 20.73 11.70
CA LEU A 140 2.80 20.21 12.96
C LEU A 140 4.08 19.38 12.73
N PRO A 141 4.98 19.30 13.73
CA PRO A 141 6.11 18.38 13.68
C PRO A 141 5.60 16.92 13.65
N SER A 142 6.35 16.06 13.00
CA SER A 142 6.01 14.63 12.96
C SER A 142 6.23 13.95 14.31
N ALA A 143 5.50 12.86 14.55
CA ALA A 143 5.76 12.01 15.71
C ALA A 143 7.13 11.32 15.60
N ALA A 144 7.75 11.03 16.75
CA ALA A 144 8.98 10.24 16.77
C ALA A 144 8.73 8.82 16.24
N LEU A 145 9.69 8.24 15.52
CA LEU A 145 9.54 6.91 14.92
C LEU A 145 9.24 5.81 15.96
N ASN A 146 9.78 5.93 17.16
CA ASN A 146 9.59 4.94 18.23
C ASN A 146 8.16 4.92 18.81
N ASP A 147 7.39 5.99 18.60
CA ASP A 147 6.01 6.11 19.07
C ASP A 147 5.00 5.60 18.02
N LEU A 148 5.50 5.15 16.85
CA LEU A 148 4.69 4.72 15.74
C LEU A 148 4.65 3.20 15.60
N PRO A 149 3.61 2.63 14.97
CA PRO A 149 3.59 1.23 14.63
C PRO A 149 4.77 0.88 13.71
N PRO A 150 5.25 -0.37 13.74
CA PRO A 150 6.38 -0.78 12.90
C PRO A 150 6.07 -0.58 11.42
N VAL A 151 7.11 -0.19 10.67
CA VAL A 151 7.01 -0.07 9.21
C VAL A 151 6.72 -1.43 8.59
N PRO A 152 5.73 -1.53 7.68
CA PRO A 152 5.42 -2.80 7.02
C PRO A 152 6.63 -3.38 6.31
N SER A 153 6.90 -4.66 6.55
CA SER A 153 8.03 -5.36 5.94
C SER A 153 7.63 -6.70 5.35
N LEU A 154 8.35 -7.15 4.32
CA LEU A 154 8.20 -8.48 3.78
C LEU A 154 8.67 -9.53 4.80
N PRO A 155 7.91 -10.61 5.02
CA PRO A 155 8.42 -11.75 5.76
C PRO A 155 9.60 -12.37 5.00
N THR A 156 10.75 -12.51 5.68
CA THR A 156 11.93 -13.17 5.14
C THR A 156 12.37 -14.30 6.08
N PHE A 157 12.83 -15.41 5.53
CA PHE A 157 13.11 -16.62 6.30
C PHE A 157 14.58 -17.09 6.17
N SER A 158 15.40 -16.31 5.45
CA SER A 158 16.83 -16.53 5.34
C SER A 158 17.56 -15.23 5.00
N PRO A 159 18.87 -15.09 5.33
CA PRO A 159 19.61 -13.84 5.06
C PRO A 159 19.95 -13.64 3.58
N ARG A 160 19.93 -14.70 2.77
CA ARG A 160 20.26 -14.66 1.34
C ARG A 160 18.98 -14.77 0.52
N TYR A 161 18.58 -13.66 -0.11
CA TYR A 161 17.42 -13.60 -0.98
C TYR A 161 17.58 -12.52 -2.06
N LYS A 162 16.74 -12.56 -3.05
CA LYS A 162 16.59 -11.50 -4.05
C LYS A 162 15.29 -10.75 -3.79
N ILE A 163 15.24 -9.49 -4.22
CA ILE A 163 14.07 -8.65 -4.15
C ILE A 163 13.82 -8.00 -5.51
N ALA A 164 12.56 -7.85 -5.88
CA ALA A 164 12.14 -7.15 -7.09
C ALA A 164 10.93 -6.27 -6.81
N HIS A 165 10.83 -5.17 -7.55
CA HIS A 165 9.78 -4.19 -7.43
C HIS A 165 9.13 -3.96 -8.79
N LEU A 166 7.80 -3.91 -8.81
CA LEU A 166 6.99 -3.50 -9.94
C LEU A 166 5.96 -2.48 -9.46
N TRP A 167 5.47 -1.65 -10.35
CA TRP A 167 4.44 -0.68 -10.04
C TRP A 167 3.59 -0.35 -11.26
N ALA A 168 2.38 0.14 -11.03
CA ALA A 168 1.51 0.68 -12.05
C ALA A 168 0.55 1.71 -11.43
N ASP A 169 0.17 2.71 -12.21
CA ASP A 169 -0.91 3.61 -11.80
C ASP A 169 -2.27 2.93 -12.03
N LEU A 170 -3.20 3.17 -11.11
CA LEU A 170 -4.57 2.70 -11.15
C LEU A 170 -5.50 3.91 -11.14
N HIS A 171 -6.20 4.15 -12.24
CA HIS A 171 -7.17 5.25 -12.35
C HIS A 171 -8.51 4.87 -11.69
N CYS A 172 -8.49 4.72 -10.37
CA CYS A 172 -9.65 4.33 -9.56
C CYS A 172 -9.55 4.90 -8.14
N THR A 173 -10.64 4.79 -7.38
CA THR A 173 -10.60 5.03 -5.93
C THR A 173 -9.83 3.92 -5.22
N VAL A 174 -9.33 4.21 -4.02
CA VAL A 174 -8.56 3.23 -3.23
C VAL A 174 -9.39 1.98 -2.92
N ASP A 175 -10.67 2.14 -2.58
CA ASP A 175 -11.56 1.02 -2.27
C ASP A 175 -11.71 0.09 -3.48
N HIS A 176 -11.90 0.67 -4.66
CA HIS A 176 -12.02 -0.09 -5.90
C HIS A 176 -10.74 -0.87 -6.23
N GLY A 177 -9.58 -0.24 -6.10
CA GLY A 177 -8.30 -0.92 -6.29
C GLY A 177 -8.05 -2.05 -5.30
N ILE A 178 -8.42 -1.86 -4.03
CA ILE A 178 -8.24 -2.88 -2.98
C ILE A 178 -9.16 -4.09 -3.20
N ILE A 179 -10.45 -3.89 -3.49
CA ILE A 179 -11.35 -5.03 -3.73
C ILE A 179 -10.96 -5.82 -4.98
N GLY A 180 -10.47 -5.14 -6.03
CA GLY A 180 -9.90 -5.82 -7.20
C GLY A 180 -8.68 -6.67 -6.86
N LEU A 181 -7.80 -6.18 -5.98
CA LEU A 181 -6.61 -6.91 -5.51
C LEU A 181 -6.98 -8.19 -4.73
N MET A 182 -8.11 -8.17 -4.02
CA MET A 182 -8.52 -9.29 -3.16
C MET A 182 -9.46 -10.29 -3.84
N ASP A 183 -10.00 -9.98 -5.01
CA ASP A 183 -10.95 -10.83 -5.72
C ASP A 183 -10.33 -12.21 -6.06
N PRO A 184 -10.87 -13.32 -5.56
CA PRO A 184 -10.33 -14.64 -5.84
C PRO A 184 -10.88 -15.24 -7.15
N ALA A 185 -11.89 -14.63 -7.77
CA ALA A 185 -12.65 -15.20 -8.87
C ALA A 185 -12.20 -14.71 -10.26
N HIS A 186 -11.60 -13.53 -10.40
CA HIS A 186 -11.23 -12.93 -11.68
C HIS A 186 -10.16 -13.70 -12.47
N GLY A 187 -9.28 -14.43 -11.77
CA GLY A 187 -8.06 -15.00 -12.37
C GLY A 187 -8.28 -15.83 -13.65
N PRO A 188 -9.26 -16.74 -13.76
CA PRO A 188 -9.52 -17.49 -14.98
C PRO A 188 -10.04 -16.68 -16.16
N PHE A 189 -10.48 -15.44 -15.92
CA PHE A 189 -11.05 -14.55 -16.91
C PHE A 189 -10.08 -13.44 -17.34
N VAL A 190 -9.35 -12.87 -16.39
CA VAL A 190 -8.42 -11.77 -16.61
C VAL A 190 -7.02 -12.27 -16.95
N HIS A 191 -6.50 -13.22 -16.16
CA HIS A 191 -5.14 -13.78 -16.34
C HIS A 191 -5.15 -15.06 -17.18
N GLN A 192 -5.81 -15.03 -18.32
CA GLN A 192 -5.85 -16.19 -19.21
C GLN A 192 -4.49 -16.43 -19.86
N ALA A 193 -3.93 -17.62 -19.61
CA ALA A 193 -2.77 -18.11 -20.34
C ALA A 193 -2.85 -19.63 -20.42
N TRP A 194 -2.41 -20.20 -21.54
CA TRP A 194 -2.45 -21.65 -21.80
C TRP A 194 -1.70 -22.47 -20.73
N TRP A 195 -0.72 -21.85 -20.09
CA TRP A 195 0.13 -22.47 -19.06
C TRP A 195 -0.26 -22.11 -17.63
N TRP A 196 -1.20 -21.18 -17.42
CA TRP A 196 -1.56 -20.67 -16.09
C TRP A 196 -2.98 -21.03 -15.70
N ARG A 197 -3.95 -20.31 -16.21
CA ARG A 197 -5.38 -20.46 -15.90
C ARG A 197 -6.21 -20.22 -17.15
N SER A 198 -7.37 -20.89 -17.23
CA SER A 198 -8.35 -20.69 -18.30
C SER A 198 -9.76 -20.93 -17.77
N ARG A 199 -10.76 -20.54 -18.53
CA ARG A 199 -12.17 -20.82 -18.22
C ARG A 199 -12.44 -22.32 -18.03
N ARG A 200 -11.69 -23.19 -18.71
CA ARG A 200 -11.79 -24.65 -18.59
C ARG A 200 -11.22 -25.20 -17.27
N SER A 201 -10.41 -24.41 -16.57
CA SER A 201 -9.82 -24.78 -15.28
C SER A 201 -10.66 -24.37 -14.08
N ILE A 202 -11.82 -23.73 -14.30
CA ILE A 202 -12.72 -23.29 -13.22
C ILE A 202 -13.26 -24.51 -12.47
N ARG A 203 -13.05 -24.49 -11.16
CA ARG A 203 -13.55 -25.50 -10.23
C ARG A 203 -13.91 -24.88 -8.90
N GLU A 204 -14.67 -25.62 -8.12
CA GLU A 204 -14.98 -25.22 -6.76
C GLU A 204 -13.70 -25.23 -5.90
N LYS A 205 -13.56 -24.22 -5.08
CA LYS A 205 -12.50 -24.05 -4.10
C LYS A 205 -13.12 -23.82 -2.73
N SER A 206 -12.50 -24.37 -1.72
CA SER A 206 -12.83 -24.14 -0.32
C SER A 206 -11.58 -23.68 0.40
N LYS A 207 -11.65 -22.55 1.10
CA LYS A 207 -10.53 -21.96 1.83
C LYS A 207 -10.99 -21.43 3.17
N GLN A 208 -10.18 -21.68 4.20
CA GLN A 208 -10.41 -21.17 5.53
C GLN A 208 -9.76 -19.80 5.68
N PHE A 209 -10.48 -18.89 6.33
CA PHE A 209 -10.00 -17.56 6.69
C PHE A 209 -10.11 -17.37 8.20
N GLU A 210 -9.20 -16.61 8.76
CA GLU A 210 -9.15 -16.28 10.17
C GLU A 210 -8.88 -14.77 10.38
N PRO A 211 -9.40 -14.18 11.48
CA PRO A 211 -9.10 -12.80 11.81
C PRO A 211 -7.65 -12.65 12.24
N ILE A 212 -7.02 -11.55 11.81
CA ILE A 212 -5.72 -11.08 12.30
C ILE A 212 -5.84 -9.59 12.65
N PRO A 213 -4.93 -9.01 13.44
CA PRO A 213 -4.96 -7.59 13.76
C PRO A 213 -5.09 -6.71 12.51
N ASN A 214 -6.11 -5.87 12.47
CA ASN A 214 -6.44 -4.97 11.37
C ASN A 214 -6.63 -5.66 10.00
N GLY A 215 -6.97 -6.94 9.96
CA GLY A 215 -7.06 -7.67 8.71
C GLY A 215 -7.59 -9.08 8.83
N PHE A 216 -7.42 -9.86 7.78
CA PHE A 216 -7.76 -11.28 7.75
C PHE A 216 -6.72 -12.08 6.99
N ARG A 217 -6.63 -13.36 7.30
CA ARG A 217 -5.69 -14.32 6.73
C ARG A 217 -6.44 -15.45 6.05
N MET A 218 -6.10 -15.76 4.82
CA MET A 218 -6.38 -17.05 4.22
C MET A 218 -5.37 -18.06 4.78
N SER A 219 -5.86 -19.02 5.57
CA SER A 219 -5.01 -19.99 6.28
C SER A 219 -4.10 -20.77 5.34
N PRO A 220 -2.98 -21.30 5.82
CA PRO A 220 -2.05 -22.07 5.00
C PRO A 220 -2.76 -23.19 4.24
N HIS A 221 -2.57 -23.24 2.93
CA HIS A 221 -3.20 -24.23 2.07
C HIS A 221 -2.28 -24.63 0.93
N THR A 222 -2.47 -25.84 0.43
CA THR A 222 -1.79 -26.30 -0.78
C THR A 222 -2.46 -25.65 -2.01
N PRO A 223 -1.69 -24.96 -2.85
CA PRO A 223 -2.20 -24.43 -4.12
C PRO A 223 -2.71 -25.55 -5.01
N SER A 224 -3.57 -25.17 -5.95
CA SER A 224 -4.12 -26.07 -6.93
C SER A 224 -3.02 -26.79 -7.73
N ALA A 225 -3.04 -28.13 -7.73
CA ALA A 225 -2.06 -29.00 -8.40
C ALA A 225 -1.93 -28.76 -9.93
N ASN A 226 -2.86 -28.04 -10.55
CA ASN A 226 -2.87 -27.80 -12.00
C ASN A 226 -2.15 -26.49 -12.41
N SER A 227 -1.64 -25.72 -11.47
CA SER A 227 -0.86 -24.51 -11.79
C SER A 227 0.57 -24.89 -12.13
N ALA A 228 1.00 -24.61 -13.36
CA ALA A 228 2.35 -24.93 -13.84
C ALA A 228 3.48 -24.37 -12.93
N PRO A 229 3.42 -23.14 -12.42
CA PRO A 229 4.43 -22.62 -11.50
C PRO A 229 4.61 -23.45 -10.23
N TYR A 230 3.52 -23.96 -9.65
CA TYR A 230 3.61 -24.79 -8.44
C TYR A 230 4.12 -26.20 -8.75
N LYS A 231 3.83 -26.74 -9.94
CA LYS A 231 4.43 -28.01 -10.42
C LYS A 231 5.93 -27.86 -10.60
N ILE A 232 6.36 -26.76 -11.23
CA ILE A 232 7.77 -26.43 -11.43
C ILE A 232 8.45 -26.24 -10.05
N LEU A 233 7.82 -25.51 -9.16
CA LEU A 233 8.34 -25.31 -7.80
C LEU A 233 8.53 -26.65 -7.08
N LYS A 234 7.53 -27.53 -7.11
CA LYS A 234 7.63 -28.88 -6.54
C LYS A 234 8.75 -29.71 -7.20
N LEU A 235 8.94 -29.61 -8.52
CA LEU A 235 10.01 -30.30 -9.23
C LEU A 235 11.40 -29.79 -8.78
N ILE A 236 11.55 -28.47 -8.59
CA ILE A 236 12.83 -27.85 -8.14
C ILE A 236 13.11 -28.15 -6.68
N THR A 237 12.08 -28.12 -5.83
CA THR A 237 12.26 -28.19 -4.37
C THR A 237 12.13 -29.59 -3.80
N GLY A 238 11.46 -30.49 -4.50
CA GLY A 238 11.09 -31.83 -4.01
C GLY A 238 9.90 -31.82 -3.02
N GLU A 239 9.42 -30.62 -2.61
CA GLU A 239 8.46 -30.45 -1.53
C GLU A 239 7.13 -29.82 -2.04
N PRO A 240 6.00 -30.17 -1.45
CA PRO A 240 4.74 -29.50 -1.76
C PRO A 240 4.77 -28.05 -1.26
N ALA A 241 4.27 -27.15 -2.10
CA ALA A 241 4.14 -25.74 -1.72
C ALA A 241 2.92 -25.51 -0.81
N THR A 242 3.09 -24.64 0.18
CA THR A 242 1.99 -24.06 0.96
C THR A 242 1.92 -22.56 0.67
N THR A 243 0.71 -22.01 0.64
CA THR A 243 0.47 -20.58 0.44
C THR A 243 -0.38 -20.03 1.57
N THR A 244 0.02 -18.88 2.10
CA THR A 244 -0.74 -18.07 3.06
C THR A 244 -0.94 -16.69 2.46
N ILE A 245 -2.12 -16.11 2.62
CA ILE A 245 -2.43 -14.77 2.09
C ILE A 245 -3.04 -13.95 3.22
N ASP A 246 -2.43 -12.81 3.52
CA ASP A 246 -2.93 -11.85 4.49
C ASP A 246 -3.40 -10.59 3.78
N PHE A 247 -4.50 -10.04 4.22
CA PHE A 247 -4.87 -8.65 3.96
C PHE A 247 -4.83 -7.88 5.27
N VAL A 248 -4.18 -6.69 5.26
CA VAL A 248 -4.05 -5.80 6.41
C VAL A 248 -4.37 -4.37 5.99
N LEU A 249 -5.18 -3.68 6.79
CA LEU A 249 -5.40 -2.24 6.60
C LEU A 249 -4.05 -1.47 6.63
N PRO A 250 -3.94 -0.39 5.87
CA PRO A 250 -5.01 0.24 5.10
C PRO A 250 -5.21 -0.41 3.71
N ASN A 251 -4.20 -1.09 3.13
CA ASN A 251 -4.18 -1.37 1.69
C ASN A 251 -3.20 -2.47 1.29
N GLN A 252 -2.82 -3.35 2.21
CA GLN A 252 -1.70 -4.27 2.01
C GLN A 252 -2.17 -5.72 1.89
N ARG A 253 -1.75 -6.39 0.83
CA ARG A 253 -1.90 -7.83 0.66
C ARG A 253 -0.51 -8.48 0.66
N PHE A 254 -0.31 -9.39 1.59
CA PHE A 254 0.88 -10.22 1.67
C PHE A 254 0.58 -11.62 1.15
N GLU A 255 1.53 -12.22 0.46
CA GLU A 255 1.47 -13.62 0.09
C GLU A 255 2.79 -14.29 0.45
N VAL A 256 2.71 -15.42 1.13
CA VAL A 256 3.84 -16.23 1.54
C VAL A 256 3.69 -17.62 0.93
N ILE A 257 4.61 -18.00 0.06
CA ILE A 257 4.70 -19.33 -0.56
C ILE A 257 5.93 -20.03 0.02
N ARG A 258 5.76 -21.20 0.57
CA ARG A 258 6.85 -22.02 1.14
C ARG A 258 6.84 -23.42 0.56
N ALA A 259 8.04 -23.98 0.29
CA ALA A 259 8.27 -25.35 -0.14
C ALA A 259 9.59 -25.83 0.48
N GLY A 260 9.50 -26.55 1.62
CA GLY A 260 10.67 -26.89 2.43
C GLY A 260 11.46 -25.65 2.88
N ARG A 261 12.74 -25.59 2.55
CA ARG A 261 13.62 -24.44 2.84
C ARG A 261 13.47 -23.25 1.89
N TYR A 262 12.75 -23.45 0.79
CA TYR A 262 12.54 -22.42 -0.22
C TYR A 262 11.28 -21.60 0.07
N TRP A 263 11.32 -20.32 -0.26
CA TRP A 263 10.23 -19.42 -0.05
C TRP A 263 10.20 -18.30 -1.10
N LEU A 264 9.02 -17.81 -1.34
CA LEU A 264 8.75 -16.58 -2.06
C LEU A 264 7.70 -15.81 -1.27
N THR A 265 7.97 -14.55 -1.01
CA THR A 265 7.02 -13.64 -0.36
C THR A 265 6.74 -12.46 -1.26
N SER A 266 5.53 -11.95 -1.21
CA SER A 266 5.19 -10.71 -1.90
C SER A 266 4.31 -9.82 -1.03
N ARG A 267 4.43 -8.52 -1.25
CA ARG A 267 3.52 -7.50 -0.75
C ARG A 267 3.02 -6.70 -1.94
N THR A 268 1.72 -6.58 -2.04
CA THR A 268 1.04 -5.68 -2.97
C THR A 268 0.32 -4.62 -2.18
N THR A 269 0.51 -3.35 -2.52
CA THR A 269 -0.19 -2.23 -1.91
C THR A 269 -0.94 -1.43 -2.97
N VAL A 270 -2.14 -0.96 -2.64
CA VAL A 270 -2.87 0.02 -3.44
C VAL A 270 -2.79 1.36 -2.72
N THR A 271 -1.80 2.15 -3.07
CA THR A 271 -1.48 3.41 -2.41
C THR A 271 -2.32 4.55 -2.99
N PRO A 272 -3.21 5.19 -2.23
CA PRO A 272 -3.98 6.32 -2.71
C PRO A 272 -3.06 7.54 -2.93
N ILE A 273 -3.00 8.01 -4.16
CA ILE A 273 -2.30 9.25 -4.53
C ILE A 273 -3.29 10.41 -4.43
N ARG A 274 -4.45 10.28 -5.10
CA ARG A 274 -5.57 11.22 -5.09
C ARG A 274 -6.87 10.43 -5.10
N GLN A 275 -8.00 11.12 -5.01
CA GLN A 275 -9.32 10.49 -4.95
C GLN A 275 -9.56 9.41 -6.01
N ASN A 276 -9.17 9.65 -7.26
CA ASN A 276 -9.38 8.72 -8.38
C ASN A 276 -8.06 8.26 -9.03
N LEU A 277 -6.99 8.27 -8.26
CA LEU A 277 -5.68 7.83 -8.70
C LEU A 277 -4.96 7.11 -7.55
N CYS A 278 -4.72 5.84 -7.73
CA CYS A 278 -3.89 5.03 -6.84
C CYS A 278 -2.63 4.57 -7.56
N ARG A 279 -1.66 4.10 -6.81
CA ARG A 279 -0.51 3.37 -7.32
C ARG A 279 -0.51 1.97 -6.73
N LEU A 280 -0.45 0.98 -7.59
CA LEU A 280 -0.18 -0.40 -7.21
C LEU A 280 1.34 -0.56 -7.11
N ASP A 281 1.85 -0.87 -5.92
CA ASP A 281 3.24 -1.24 -5.70
C ASP A 281 3.30 -2.73 -5.37
N PHE A 282 4.06 -3.48 -6.16
CA PHE A 282 4.34 -4.89 -5.93
C PHE A 282 5.80 -5.08 -5.58
N CYS A 283 6.05 -5.72 -4.46
CA CYS A 283 7.39 -6.06 -3.98
C CYS A 283 7.44 -7.56 -3.70
N ALA A 284 8.38 -8.27 -4.28
CA ALA A 284 8.57 -9.70 -4.03
C ALA A 284 10.00 -10.00 -3.61
N ALA A 285 10.15 -10.90 -2.63
CA ALA A 285 11.43 -11.44 -2.21
C ALA A 285 11.41 -12.97 -2.27
N TRP A 286 12.55 -13.60 -2.63
CA TRP A 286 12.65 -15.05 -2.76
C TRP A 286 14.07 -15.56 -2.53
N ASN A 287 14.17 -16.79 -2.09
CA ASN A 287 15.44 -17.53 -1.99
C ASN A 287 15.54 -18.72 -2.96
N ILE A 288 14.61 -18.86 -3.89
CA ILE A 288 14.59 -19.92 -4.89
C ILE A 288 15.65 -19.58 -5.94
N LEU A 289 16.73 -20.41 -6.02
CA LEU A 289 17.82 -20.21 -6.97
C LEU A 289 18.28 -18.73 -7.07
N PRO A 290 18.68 -18.07 -5.97
CA PRO A 290 18.94 -16.63 -5.94
C PRO A 290 20.15 -16.22 -6.80
N TRP A 291 21.01 -17.18 -7.15
CA TRP A 291 22.17 -17.01 -8.05
C TRP A 291 21.79 -17.13 -9.54
N PHE A 292 20.61 -17.70 -9.85
CA PHE A 292 20.18 -17.92 -11.23
C PHE A 292 19.19 -16.81 -11.65
N PRO A 293 19.47 -16.05 -12.71
CA PRO A 293 18.74 -14.83 -13.03
C PRO A 293 17.31 -15.06 -13.55
N VAL A 294 16.91 -16.32 -13.82
CA VAL A 294 15.62 -16.64 -14.44
C VAL A 294 14.42 -16.17 -13.64
N VAL A 295 14.41 -16.33 -12.30
CA VAL A 295 13.27 -15.86 -11.49
C VAL A 295 13.15 -14.33 -11.58
N SER A 296 14.27 -13.62 -11.47
CA SER A 296 14.30 -12.17 -11.63
C SER A 296 13.84 -11.76 -13.03
N PHE A 297 14.33 -12.44 -14.08
CA PHE A 297 13.90 -12.20 -15.46
C PHE A 297 12.40 -12.42 -15.66
N ILE A 298 11.85 -13.51 -15.14
CA ILE A 298 10.41 -13.80 -15.20
C ILE A 298 9.61 -12.67 -14.56
N ILE A 299 10.00 -12.23 -13.35
CA ILE A 299 9.30 -11.15 -12.65
C ILE A 299 9.36 -9.85 -13.46
N HIS A 300 10.52 -9.48 -14.01
CA HIS A 300 10.66 -8.21 -14.74
C HIS A 300 10.03 -8.22 -16.13
N VAL A 301 9.91 -9.39 -16.78
CA VAL A 301 9.32 -9.49 -18.13
C VAL A 301 7.83 -9.81 -18.10
N LEU A 302 7.42 -10.78 -17.27
CA LEU A 302 6.01 -11.20 -17.19
C LEU A 302 5.22 -10.41 -16.16
N GLY A 303 5.85 -9.92 -15.09
CA GLY A 303 5.20 -9.17 -14.04
C GLY A 303 4.48 -7.91 -14.53
N PRO A 304 5.11 -7.03 -15.34
CA PRO A 304 4.43 -5.86 -15.90
C PRO A 304 3.22 -6.20 -16.76
N ARG A 305 3.29 -7.31 -17.53
CA ARG A 305 2.15 -7.79 -18.34
C ARG A 305 1.01 -8.29 -17.47
N PHE A 306 1.33 -8.96 -16.37
CA PHE A 306 0.35 -9.45 -15.40
C PHE A 306 -0.37 -8.28 -14.71
N ILE A 307 0.38 -7.30 -14.19
CA ILE A 307 -0.17 -6.10 -13.57
C ILE A 307 -1.02 -5.30 -14.57
N ARG A 308 -0.58 -5.19 -15.82
CA ARG A 308 -1.34 -4.49 -16.86
C ARG A 308 -2.72 -5.09 -17.11
N GLN A 309 -2.89 -6.41 -17.01
CA GLN A 309 -4.20 -7.04 -17.14
C GLN A 309 -5.18 -6.57 -16.05
N ASP A 310 -4.69 -6.41 -14.82
CA ASP A 310 -5.50 -5.89 -13.71
C ASP A 310 -5.82 -4.41 -13.90
N THR A 311 -4.84 -3.59 -14.30
CA THR A 311 -5.06 -2.15 -14.56
C THR A 311 -6.08 -1.93 -15.66
N GLU A 312 -6.02 -2.70 -16.77
CA GLU A 312 -6.99 -2.63 -17.87
C GLU A 312 -8.43 -2.98 -17.43
N VAL A 313 -8.60 -3.95 -16.53
CA VAL A 313 -9.92 -4.28 -15.97
C VAL A 313 -10.45 -3.14 -15.13
N ILE A 314 -9.63 -2.60 -14.24
CA ILE A 314 -10.00 -1.50 -13.35
C ILE A 314 -10.36 -0.24 -14.16
N GLU A 315 -9.59 0.10 -15.18
CA GLU A 315 -9.88 1.22 -16.08
C GLU A 315 -11.22 1.06 -16.81
N LYS A 316 -11.51 -0.14 -17.32
CA LYS A 316 -12.79 -0.45 -17.97
C LYS A 316 -13.95 -0.43 -16.98
N GLN A 317 -13.76 -0.92 -15.77
CA GLN A 317 -14.76 -0.87 -14.70
C GLN A 317 -15.06 0.57 -14.28
N ALA A 318 -14.05 1.44 -14.26
CA ALA A 318 -14.23 2.88 -13.99
C ALA A 318 -15.17 3.57 -15.00
N LEU A 319 -15.27 3.08 -16.24
CA LEU A 319 -16.24 3.58 -17.22
C LEU A 319 -17.69 3.25 -16.80
N GLY A 320 -17.93 2.03 -16.30
CA GLY A 320 -19.26 1.61 -15.82
C GLY A 320 -19.68 2.35 -14.55
N LEU A 321 -18.74 2.60 -13.64
CA LEU A 321 -18.99 3.32 -12.38
C LEU A 321 -19.43 4.77 -12.58
N LYS A 322 -19.24 5.36 -13.77
CA LYS A 322 -19.80 6.68 -14.11
C LYS A 322 -21.33 6.67 -14.18
N TYR A 323 -21.93 5.51 -14.47
CA TYR A 323 -23.38 5.35 -14.67
C TYR A 323 -24.06 4.62 -13.51
N GLY A 324 -23.32 3.93 -12.66
CA GLY A 324 -23.83 3.25 -11.48
C GLY A 324 -22.73 3.06 -10.44
N ASP A 325 -22.96 3.54 -9.22
CA ASP A 325 -21.99 3.54 -8.12
C ASP A 325 -22.20 2.39 -7.13
N ARG A 326 -23.20 1.55 -7.37
CA ARG A 326 -23.49 0.39 -6.52
C ARG A 326 -22.89 -0.88 -7.11
N MET A 327 -22.21 -1.66 -6.27
CA MET A 327 -21.68 -2.97 -6.61
C MET A 327 -22.52 -4.04 -5.93
N MET A 328 -22.94 -5.04 -6.70
CA MET A 328 -23.52 -6.23 -6.13
C MET A 328 -22.38 -7.16 -5.67
N LEU A 329 -22.19 -7.31 -4.37
CA LEU A 329 -21.24 -8.26 -3.79
C LEU A 329 -21.95 -9.59 -3.51
N VAL A 330 -21.43 -10.69 -4.08
CA VAL A 330 -22.11 -11.99 -4.14
C VAL A 330 -21.46 -12.99 -3.17
N ASP A 331 -22.22 -13.43 -2.19
CA ASP A 331 -21.87 -14.53 -1.27
C ASP A 331 -20.37 -14.64 -0.90
N ASP A 332 -19.85 -15.85 -0.87
CA ASP A 332 -18.47 -16.16 -0.49
C ASP A 332 -17.42 -15.65 -1.49
N ALA A 333 -17.79 -15.48 -2.76
CA ALA A 333 -16.85 -14.99 -3.79
C ALA A 333 -16.38 -13.55 -3.48
N ASP A 334 -17.28 -12.70 -2.96
CA ASP A 334 -17.01 -11.30 -2.64
C ASP A 334 -16.89 -11.04 -1.12
N ARG A 335 -16.82 -12.11 -0.31
CA ARG A 335 -16.78 -11.98 1.15
C ARG A 335 -15.55 -11.20 1.62
N GLN A 336 -14.42 -11.35 0.96
CA GLN A 336 -13.20 -10.58 1.27
C GLN A 336 -13.40 -9.07 1.05
N ALA A 337 -14.11 -8.69 -0.01
CA ALA A 337 -14.47 -7.29 -0.27
C ALA A 337 -15.40 -6.74 0.84
N ARG A 338 -16.39 -7.52 1.29
CA ARG A 338 -17.26 -7.14 2.43
C ARG A 338 -16.44 -6.95 3.70
N TRP A 339 -15.55 -7.88 4.04
CA TRP A 339 -14.68 -7.75 5.22
C TRP A 339 -13.79 -6.51 5.15
N TYR A 340 -13.30 -6.15 3.96
CA TYR A 340 -12.54 -4.91 3.80
C TYR A 340 -13.37 -3.69 4.19
N PHE A 341 -14.60 -3.55 3.68
CA PHE A 341 -15.47 -2.43 4.02
C PHE A 341 -15.87 -2.44 5.51
N GLU A 342 -16.15 -3.61 6.07
CA GLU A 342 -16.45 -3.77 7.49
C GLU A 342 -15.25 -3.38 8.38
N LEU A 343 -14.03 -3.79 8.03
CA LEU A 343 -12.78 -3.41 8.71
C LEU A 343 -12.53 -1.91 8.62
N LYS A 344 -12.70 -1.34 7.43
CA LYS A 344 -12.56 0.10 7.19
C LYS A 344 -13.54 0.89 8.05
N ALA A 345 -14.81 0.51 8.05
CA ALA A 345 -15.83 1.15 8.87
C ALA A 345 -15.53 1.04 10.36
N ALA A 346 -15.12 -0.14 10.83
CA ALA A 346 -14.75 -0.34 12.23
C ALA A 346 -13.53 0.49 12.64
N TYR A 347 -12.53 0.64 11.75
CA TYR A 347 -11.39 1.51 11.98
C TYR A 347 -11.80 2.99 12.09
N LEU A 348 -12.58 3.49 11.14
CA LEU A 348 -13.05 4.87 11.13
C LEU A 348 -13.90 5.19 12.36
N GLU A 349 -14.77 4.27 12.77
CA GLU A 349 -15.56 4.42 14.00
C GLU A 349 -14.67 4.45 15.24
N SER A 350 -13.64 3.59 15.31
CA SER A 350 -12.63 3.61 16.37
C SER A 350 -11.91 4.96 16.44
N GLN A 351 -11.50 5.52 15.29
CA GLN A 351 -10.85 6.85 15.25
C GLN A 351 -11.78 7.97 15.69
N ARG A 352 -13.07 7.89 15.34
CA ARG A 352 -14.07 8.90 15.70
C ARG A 352 -14.44 8.88 17.18
N THR A 353 -14.52 7.69 17.79
CA THR A 353 -15.00 7.49 19.16
C THR A 353 -13.90 7.36 20.20
N GLY A 354 -12.66 7.02 19.77
CA GLY A 354 -11.58 6.62 20.68
C GLY A 354 -11.74 5.22 21.28
N ALA A 355 -12.81 4.50 20.92
CA ALA A 355 -13.03 3.12 21.39
C ALA A 355 -12.14 2.14 20.62
N PRO A 356 -11.75 1.00 21.22
CA PRO A 356 -11.00 -0.02 20.53
C PRO A 356 -11.74 -0.53 19.28
N MET A 357 -11.02 -0.73 18.17
CA MET A 357 -11.57 -1.25 16.94
C MET A 357 -12.17 -2.65 17.15
N ARG A 358 -13.45 -2.82 16.83
CA ARG A 358 -14.12 -4.11 16.89
C ARG A 358 -13.92 -4.85 15.56
N HIS A 359 -13.25 -6.01 15.62
CA HIS A 359 -13.02 -6.82 14.43
C HIS A 359 -14.34 -7.42 13.90
N PRO A 360 -14.61 -7.34 12.57
CA PRO A 360 -15.88 -7.84 11.99
C PRO A 360 -15.99 -9.37 12.00
N MET A 361 -14.87 -10.08 12.00
CA MET A 361 -14.85 -11.54 12.10
C MET A 361 -14.76 -11.95 13.56
N SER A 362 -15.65 -12.85 14.01
CA SER A 362 -15.64 -13.42 15.36
C SER A 362 -14.76 -14.67 15.50
N GLY A 363 -14.32 -15.26 14.39
CA GLY A 363 -13.50 -16.47 14.37
C GLY A 363 -13.25 -16.97 12.94
N PRO A 364 -12.62 -18.14 12.79
CA PRO A 364 -12.36 -18.73 11.49
C PRO A 364 -13.64 -19.05 10.72
N ILE A 365 -13.63 -18.77 9.40
CA ILE A 365 -14.74 -18.99 8.48
C ILE A 365 -14.21 -19.68 7.22
N THR A 366 -14.95 -20.67 6.72
CA THR A 366 -14.63 -21.33 5.45
C THR A 366 -15.49 -20.74 4.34
N LEU A 367 -14.85 -20.20 3.29
CA LEU A 367 -15.51 -19.69 2.10
C LEU A 367 -15.39 -20.67 0.94
N ARG A 368 -16.42 -20.71 0.10
CA ARG A 368 -16.49 -21.58 -1.08
C ARG A 368 -16.88 -20.79 -2.31
N TRP A 369 -16.08 -20.86 -3.36
CA TRP A 369 -16.34 -20.19 -4.63
C TRP A 369 -15.80 -21.01 -5.81
N ARG A 370 -16.12 -20.59 -7.02
CA ARG A 370 -15.59 -21.21 -8.24
C ARG A 370 -14.63 -20.26 -8.96
N SER A 371 -13.40 -20.71 -9.18
CA SER A 371 -12.41 -19.99 -9.96
C SER A 371 -11.29 -20.89 -10.53
#